data_9fd32588b75d64558af6ab783351f9f4
#
_entry.id   9fd32588b75d64558af6ab783351f9f4
#
_cell.length_a   1.000
_cell.length_b   1.000
_cell.length_c   1.000
_cell.angle_alpha   90.00
_cell.angle_beta   90.00
_cell.angle_gamma   90.00
#
_symmetry.space_group_name_H-M   'P 1'
#
loop_
_entity.id
_entity.type
_entity.pdbx_description
1 polymer ?
#
loop_
_entity_poly.entity_id
_entity_poly.type
_entity_poly.pdbx_seq_one_letter_code
_entity_poly.pdbx_strand_id
1 'polypeptide(L)'
;MVLLAAPSSTDSGLPPAGLAYTQLADPAQEAQAKALMDTLRCLVCQGQSIADSDADMAGDMRALVRQRIAGGESPGEVRRWLVQRYGDYV
;
A
#
# COMPACT_ATOMS: atom_id res chain seq x y z
N MET A 1 26.45 -1.68 -26.44
CA MET A 1 25.93 -1.65 -26.08
C MET A 1 25.12 -1.82 -25.19
N VAL A 2 24.64 -1.94 -24.63
CA VAL A 2 23.94 -2.13 -23.93
C VAL A 2 23.04 -2.34 -23.37
N LEU A 3 22.62 -2.53 -23.02
CA LEU A 3 21.71 -2.75 -22.60
C LEU A 3 21.03 -2.93 -21.77
N LEU A 4 20.51 -2.91 -21.35
CA LEU A 4 19.78 -3.02 -20.71
C LEU A 4 18.95 -3.35 -20.05
N ALA A 5 18.47 -3.55 -19.58
CA ALA A 5 17.91 -4.11 -19.04
C ALA A 5 16.96 -3.96 -18.29
N ALA A 6 16.26 -4.10 -18.26
CA ALA A 6 15.28 -3.85 -17.71
C ALA A 6 14.76 -4.55 -16.80
N PRO A 7 14.45 -4.56 -16.06
CA PRO A 7 14.01 -5.14 -15.15
C PRO A 7 12.87 -5.52 -14.91
N SER A 8 12.39 -5.91 -14.92
CA SER A 8 11.48 -6.39 -14.72
C SER A 8 10.63 -6.47 -13.84
N SER A 9 10.25 -6.18 -13.41
CA SER A 9 9.40 -6.07 -12.57
C SER A 9 8.52 -6.89 -12.46
N THR A 10 8.48 -7.71 -12.42
CA THR A 10 7.70 -8.50 -12.17
C THR A 10 6.66 -8.38 -11.53
N ASP A 11 5.92 -8.11 -11.49
CA ASP A 11 4.83 -8.01 -10.97
C ASP A 11 4.19 -9.23 -10.64
N SER A 12 4.48 -9.84 -9.71
CA SER A 12 3.82 -11.00 -9.21
C SER A 12 2.45 -10.71 -8.64
N GLY A 13 2.05 -9.47 -8.62
CA GLY A 13 0.80 -9.11 -7.97
C GLY A 13 0.91 -9.01 -6.47
N LEU A 14 2.07 -9.29 -5.90
CA LEU A 14 2.28 -9.17 -4.47
C LEU A 14 2.87 -7.81 -4.16
N PRO A 15 2.51 -7.23 -3.02
CA PRO A 15 3.09 -5.96 -2.62
C PRO A 15 4.57 -6.12 -2.28
N PRO A 16 5.37 -5.08 -2.47
CA PRO A 16 6.77 -5.11 -2.06
C PRO A 16 6.84 -5.23 -0.54
N ALA A 17 7.41 -6.32 -0.05
CA ALA A 17 7.42 -6.61 1.38
C ALA A 17 8.04 -5.49 2.20
N GLY A 18 9.05 -4.81 1.66
CA GLY A 18 9.72 -3.76 2.39
C GLY A 18 8.82 -2.59 2.74
N LEU A 19 7.84 -2.29 1.90
CA LEU A 19 6.96 -1.14 2.13
C LEU A 19 5.93 -1.38 3.23
N ALA A 20 5.81 -2.59 3.73
CA ALA A 20 4.93 -2.84 4.87
C ALA A 20 5.42 -2.11 6.12
N TYR A 21 6.73 -1.92 6.24
CA TYR A 21 7.33 -1.36 7.45
C TYR A 21 8.28 -0.20 7.18
N THR A 22 8.43 0.22 5.94
CA THR A 22 9.37 1.28 5.58
C THR A 22 8.63 2.44 4.96
N GLN A 23 8.87 3.61 5.47
CA GLN A 23 8.24 4.83 4.97
C GLN A 23 8.76 5.16 3.57
N LEU A 24 7.92 5.85 2.79
CA LEU A 24 8.33 6.35 1.49
C LEU A 24 9.38 7.43 1.65
N ALA A 25 10.25 7.54 0.64
CA ALA A 25 11.32 8.53 0.66
C ALA A 25 10.78 9.96 0.61
N ASP A 26 9.66 10.18 -0.08
CA ASP A 26 9.07 11.50 -0.20
C ASP A 26 8.17 11.74 1.02
N PRO A 27 8.49 12.71 1.89
CA PRO A 27 7.68 12.93 3.10
C PRO A 27 6.23 13.30 2.80
N ALA A 28 5.98 14.01 1.69
CA ALA A 28 4.60 14.37 1.35
C ALA A 28 3.80 13.13 0.94
N GLN A 29 4.42 12.22 0.18
CA GLN A 29 3.77 10.99 -0.19
C GLN A 29 3.55 10.09 1.01
N GLU A 30 4.51 10.02 1.92
CA GLU A 30 4.34 9.22 3.12
C GLU A 30 3.22 9.78 4.00
N ALA A 31 3.10 11.10 4.11
CA ALA A 31 2.00 11.70 4.86
C ALA A 31 0.65 11.35 4.27
N GLN A 32 0.53 11.35 2.94
CA GLN A 32 -0.69 10.94 2.26
C GLN A 32 -0.99 9.46 2.50
N ALA A 33 0.03 8.63 2.40
CA ALA A 33 -0.13 7.19 2.61
C ALA A 33 -0.57 6.91 4.04
N LYS A 34 0.08 7.56 5.01
CA LYS A 34 -0.26 7.33 6.41
C LYS A 34 -1.66 7.80 6.73
N ALA A 35 -2.06 8.95 6.25
CA ALA A 35 -3.41 9.46 6.49
C ALA A 35 -4.46 8.50 5.94
N LEU A 36 -4.22 7.94 4.76
CA LEU A 36 -5.13 6.97 4.18
C LEU A 36 -5.13 5.68 5.00
N MET A 37 -3.95 5.18 5.38
CA MET A 37 -3.85 3.93 6.14
C MET A 37 -4.56 4.03 7.49
N ASP A 38 -4.56 5.21 8.10
CA ASP A 38 -5.26 5.40 9.38
C ASP A 38 -6.77 5.23 9.24
N THR A 39 -7.30 5.38 8.04
CA THR A 39 -8.75 5.28 7.82
C THR A 39 -9.17 3.93 7.22
N LEU A 40 -8.22 3.07 6.86
CA LEU A 40 -8.54 1.78 6.26
C LEU A 40 -8.52 0.70 7.32
N ARG A 41 -9.47 -0.24 7.24
CA ARG A 41 -9.55 -1.31 8.21
C ARG A 41 -8.97 -2.59 7.64
N CYS A 42 -8.28 -3.31 8.49
CA CYS A 42 -7.80 -4.63 8.14
C CYS A 42 -8.94 -5.63 8.31
N LEU A 43 -9.13 -6.49 7.33
CA LEU A 43 -10.24 -7.43 7.34
C LEU A 43 -10.15 -8.47 8.46
N VAL A 44 -8.93 -8.76 8.93
CA VAL A 44 -8.72 -9.78 9.94
C VAL A 44 -8.22 -9.22 11.27
N CYS A 45 -8.29 -7.91 11.45
CA CYS A 45 -7.66 -7.25 12.60
C CYS A 45 -8.67 -6.71 13.59
N GLN A 46 -9.88 -7.21 13.60
CA GLN A 46 -10.90 -6.83 14.56
C GLN A 46 -11.17 -5.33 14.58
N GLY A 47 -11.20 -4.72 13.41
CA GLY A 47 -11.53 -3.31 13.31
C GLY A 47 -10.38 -2.35 13.45
N GLN A 48 -9.17 -2.83 13.69
CA GLN A 48 -8.01 -1.93 13.75
C GLN A 48 -7.71 -1.38 12.36
N SER A 49 -7.15 -0.17 12.31
CA SER A 49 -6.69 0.37 11.05
C SER A 49 -5.46 -0.41 10.60
N ILE A 50 -5.19 -0.39 9.30
CA ILE A 50 -4.00 -1.06 8.80
C ILE A 50 -2.73 -0.36 9.25
N ALA A 51 -2.82 0.90 9.67
CA ALA A 51 -1.66 1.61 10.18
C ALA A 51 -1.19 1.04 11.53
N ASP A 52 -2.12 0.49 12.31
CA ASP A 52 -1.83 0.08 13.66
C ASP A 52 -1.74 -1.44 13.87
N SER A 53 -2.10 -2.22 12.89
CA SER A 53 -2.17 -3.67 13.07
C SER A 53 -0.87 -4.35 12.67
N ASP A 54 -0.49 -5.39 13.41
CA ASP A 54 0.66 -6.19 13.07
C ASP A 54 0.31 -7.40 12.22
N ALA A 55 -0.94 -7.62 11.90
CA ALA A 55 -1.33 -8.77 11.09
C ALA A 55 -0.66 -8.70 9.71
N ASP A 56 -0.35 -9.87 9.15
CA ASP A 56 0.29 -9.93 7.84
C ASP A 56 -0.53 -9.24 6.77
N MET A 57 -1.85 -9.41 6.80
CA MET A 57 -2.70 -8.74 5.82
C MET A 57 -2.61 -7.23 5.94
N ALA A 58 -2.51 -6.70 7.16
CA ALA A 58 -2.34 -5.26 7.34
C ALA A 58 -1.03 -4.79 6.73
N GLY A 59 0.03 -5.56 6.91
CA GLY A 59 1.33 -5.25 6.29
C GLY A 59 1.24 -5.23 4.78
N ASP A 60 0.55 -6.21 4.20
CA ASP A 60 0.35 -6.27 2.76
C ASP A 60 -0.43 -5.05 2.26
N MET A 61 -1.46 -4.66 2.99
CA MET A 61 -2.27 -3.51 2.62
C MET A 61 -1.47 -2.21 2.74
N ARG A 62 -0.64 -2.08 3.79
CA ARG A 62 0.25 -0.91 3.90
C ARG A 62 1.19 -0.82 2.72
N ALA A 63 1.76 -1.95 2.31
CA ALA A 63 2.68 -1.96 1.19
C ALA A 63 1.97 -1.55 -0.10
N LEU A 64 0.75 -2.02 -0.31
CA LEU A 64 -0.02 -1.65 -1.50
C LEU A 64 -0.34 -0.15 -1.51
N VAL A 65 -0.75 0.40 -0.37
CA VAL A 65 -1.02 1.83 -0.28
C VAL A 65 0.22 2.64 -0.63
N ARG A 66 1.34 2.31 -0.01
CA ARG A 66 2.58 3.04 -0.25
C ARG A 66 3.05 2.91 -1.69
N GLN A 67 2.95 1.72 -2.26
CA GLN A 67 3.36 1.51 -3.65
C GLN A 67 2.55 2.37 -4.60
N ARG A 68 1.23 2.41 -4.42
CA ARG A 68 0.36 3.15 -5.30
C ARG A 68 0.51 4.65 -5.14
N ILE A 69 0.66 5.13 -3.91
CA ILE A 69 0.90 6.55 -3.66
C ILE A 69 2.25 6.96 -4.28
N ALA A 70 3.28 6.14 -4.10
CA ALA A 70 4.58 6.43 -4.69
C ALA A 70 4.51 6.46 -6.22
N GLY A 71 3.60 5.69 -6.80
CA GLY A 71 3.40 5.67 -8.24
C GLY A 71 2.58 6.83 -8.79
N GLY A 72 2.13 7.72 -7.92
CA GLY A 72 1.42 8.93 -8.36
C GLY A 72 -0.09 8.87 -8.23
N GLU A 73 -0.67 7.79 -7.70
CA GLU A 73 -2.11 7.74 -7.51
C GLU A 73 -2.53 8.61 -6.34
N SER A 74 -3.71 9.19 -6.44
CA SER A 74 -4.25 9.98 -5.33
C SER A 74 -4.79 9.06 -4.24
N PRO A 75 -4.87 9.54 -3.00
CA PRO A 75 -5.47 8.73 -1.93
C PRO A 75 -6.88 8.23 -2.26
N GLY A 76 -7.69 9.05 -2.92
CA GLY A 76 -9.04 8.63 -3.31
C GLY A 76 -9.03 7.48 -4.30
N GLU A 77 -8.11 7.50 -5.26
CA GLU A 77 -7.97 6.41 -6.23
C GLU A 77 -7.52 5.13 -5.54
N VAL A 78 -6.58 5.25 -4.62
CA VAL A 78 -6.09 4.08 -3.88
C VAL A 78 -7.22 3.48 -3.05
N ARG A 79 -8.01 4.32 -2.38
CA ARG A 79 -9.15 3.83 -1.59
C ARG A 79 -10.13 3.08 -2.47
N ARG A 80 -10.48 3.63 -3.63
CA ARG A 80 -11.42 2.96 -4.53
C ARG A 80 -10.89 1.61 -4.98
N TRP A 81 -9.60 1.55 -5.28
CA TRP A 81 -8.98 0.30 -5.68
C TRP A 81 -9.05 -0.74 -4.56
N LEU A 82 -8.80 -0.30 -3.33
CA LEU A 82 -8.86 -1.21 -2.19
C LEU A 82 -10.28 -1.69 -1.91
N VAL A 83 -11.27 -0.82 -2.06
CA VAL A 83 -12.67 -1.21 -1.90
C VAL A 83 -13.05 -2.25 -2.94
N GLN A 84 -12.61 -2.09 -4.17
CA GLN A 84 -12.89 -3.06 -5.21
C GLN A 84 -12.23 -4.40 -4.93
N ARG A 85 -11.05 -4.37 -4.32
CA ARG A 85 -10.31 -5.60 -4.08
C ARG A 85 -10.75 -6.31 -2.80
N TYR A 86 -11.05 -5.58 -1.75
CA TYR A 86 -11.33 -6.16 -0.44
C TYR A 86 -12.75 -5.95 0.04
N GLY A 87 -13.54 -5.14 -0.63
CA GLY A 87 -14.91 -4.85 -0.24
C GLY A 87 -15.04 -3.58 0.57
N ASP A 88 -16.28 -3.21 0.84
CA ASP A 88 -16.57 -1.91 1.48
C ASP A 88 -16.16 -1.84 2.93
N TYR A 89 -15.87 -2.96 3.57
CA TYR A 89 -15.51 -2.96 4.98
C TYR A 89 -14.22 -2.17 5.24
N VAL A 90 -13.28 -2.20 4.28
CA VAL A 90 -12.01 -1.49 4.48
C VAL A 90 -12.16 0.04 4.53
#